data_8c83540fdd2e10afb6ccde0aea9d3a8c
#
_entry.id   8c83540fdd2e10afb6ccde0aea9d3a8c
#
_cell.length_a   1.000
_cell.length_b   1.000
_cell.length_c   1.000
_cell.angle_alpha   90.00
_cell.angle_beta   90.00
_cell.angle_gamma   90.00
#
_symmetry.space_group_name_H-M   'P 1'
#
loop_
_entity.id
_entity.type
_entity.pdbx_description
1 polymer ?
#
loop_
_entity_poly.entity_id
_entity_poly.type
_entity_poly.pdbx_seq_one_letter_code
_entity_poly.pdbx_strand_id
1 'polypeptide(L)'
;ILLSGELINRFTRPINLSFEKLQKMIEEEWLRNNTDLLSEDEDDTGLTVAQVIQMQVKDNDRCLLLAKQFGIDALLSRRFKYLSTGESRKVLLIQLLMNKPDLLILDEPFDGLDIDSRRTLSELLSSLHQQKLTIVLILNRFNDIPDFVQNAGLLIDCKLVAQGKKSDILSDSVIAQLSHSETLENLILPASDSVDAVPTLPPTLSPIILKDGVVSYNDKPVLHHLTWEVKPQQHWQILGPNGAGKSTLLSLITGDHPQ
;
A
#
# COMPACT_ATOMS: atom_id res chain seq x y z
N ILE A 1 2.51 -26.27 2.30
CA ILE A 1 2.70 -27.73 2.37
C ILE A 1 3.61 -27.99 3.56
N LEU A 2 3.10 -28.67 4.62
CA LEU A 2 3.92 -29.12 5.75
C LEU A 2 4.64 -30.43 5.34
N LEU A 3 5.98 -30.39 5.32
CA LEU A 3 6.78 -31.55 4.95
C LEU A 3 7.10 -32.44 6.16
N SER A 4 7.20 -31.84 7.35
CA SER A 4 7.41 -32.54 8.63
C SER A 4 6.87 -31.71 9.78
N GLY A 5 6.58 -32.32 10.92
CA GLY A 5 6.03 -31.65 12.11
C GLY A 5 4.52 -31.76 12.19
N GLU A 6 3.91 -31.05 13.15
CA GLU A 6 2.47 -31.04 13.41
C GLU A 6 1.98 -29.59 13.38
N LEU A 7 0.86 -29.34 12.65
CA LEU A 7 0.15 -28.08 12.64
C LEU A 7 -1.21 -28.25 13.33
N ILE A 8 -1.39 -27.58 14.47
CA ILE A 8 -2.68 -27.54 15.15
C ILE A 8 -3.33 -26.18 14.91
N ASN A 9 -4.37 -26.16 14.09
CA ASN A 9 -5.18 -24.97 13.84
C ASN A 9 -6.58 -25.17 14.42
N ARG A 10 -6.99 -24.26 15.31
CA ARG A 10 -8.33 -24.29 15.95
C ARG A 10 -9.27 -23.20 15.46
N PHE A 11 -8.81 -22.33 14.57
CA PHE A 11 -9.67 -21.32 13.94
C PHE A 11 -10.56 -21.97 12.88
N THR A 12 -11.82 -21.53 12.82
CA THR A 12 -12.82 -22.11 11.91
C THR A 12 -12.96 -21.29 10.64
N ARG A 13 -12.68 -20.00 10.70
CA ARG A 13 -12.80 -19.05 9.57
C ARG A 13 -11.57 -18.13 9.48
N PRO A 14 -10.38 -18.71 9.28
CA PRO A 14 -9.18 -17.91 9.07
C PRO A 14 -9.23 -17.25 7.70
N ILE A 15 -8.87 -15.97 7.64
CA ILE A 15 -8.70 -15.23 6.39
C ILE A 15 -7.26 -14.79 6.30
N ASN A 16 -6.65 -15.00 5.12
CA ASN A 16 -5.33 -14.51 4.77
C ASN A 16 -5.45 -13.53 3.60
N LEU A 17 -4.86 -12.35 3.76
CA LEU A 17 -4.78 -11.32 2.76
C LEU A 17 -3.34 -10.81 2.67
N SER A 18 -2.69 -11.01 1.52
CA SER A 18 -1.41 -10.38 1.19
C SER A 18 -1.62 -9.12 0.35
N PHE A 19 -0.66 -8.21 0.44
CA PHE A 19 -0.66 -7.00 -0.38
C PHE A 19 -0.70 -7.33 -1.89
N GLU A 20 0.10 -8.29 -2.36
CA GLU A 20 0.10 -8.74 -3.75
C GLU A 20 -1.26 -9.27 -4.20
N LYS A 21 -1.90 -10.08 -3.36
CA LYS A 21 -3.24 -10.60 -3.64
C LYS A 21 -4.28 -9.49 -3.71
N LEU A 22 -4.16 -8.50 -2.85
CA LEU A 22 -5.02 -7.32 -2.84
C LEU A 22 -4.84 -6.49 -4.13
N GLN A 23 -3.62 -6.23 -4.53
CA GLN A 23 -3.28 -5.54 -5.78
C GLN A 23 -3.88 -6.28 -6.98
N LYS A 24 -3.68 -7.59 -7.05
CA LYS A 24 -4.21 -8.43 -8.13
C LYS A 24 -5.74 -8.39 -8.18
N MET A 25 -6.41 -8.45 -7.02
CA MET A 25 -7.88 -8.32 -6.97
C MET A 25 -8.36 -6.95 -7.47
N ILE A 26 -7.66 -5.88 -7.14
CA ILE A 26 -7.96 -4.52 -7.63
C ILE A 26 -7.78 -4.47 -9.16
N GLU A 27 -6.68 -4.98 -9.68
CA GLU A 27 -6.39 -5.03 -11.12
C GLU A 27 -7.41 -5.89 -11.88
N GLU A 28 -7.78 -7.05 -11.36
CA GLU A 28 -8.80 -7.92 -11.97
C GLU A 28 -10.17 -7.24 -12.03
N GLU A 29 -10.60 -6.56 -10.97
CA GLU A 29 -11.84 -5.79 -10.96
C GLU A 29 -11.78 -4.59 -11.92
N TRP A 30 -10.61 -3.94 -12.00
CA TRP A 30 -10.39 -2.85 -12.92
C TRP A 30 -10.48 -3.33 -14.37
N LEU A 31 -9.81 -4.43 -14.72
CA LEU A 31 -9.85 -5.03 -16.05
C LEU A 31 -11.24 -5.52 -16.45
N ARG A 32 -12.01 -6.10 -15.52
CA ARG A 32 -13.40 -6.54 -15.80
C ARG A 32 -14.33 -5.38 -16.11
N ASN A 33 -14.06 -4.22 -15.57
CA ASN A 33 -14.94 -3.06 -15.65
C ASN A 33 -14.39 -1.93 -16.53
N ASN A 34 -13.19 -2.11 -17.11
CA ASN A 34 -12.58 -1.13 -17.99
C ASN A 34 -12.88 -1.50 -19.45
N THR A 35 -14.10 -1.22 -19.87
CA THR A 35 -14.48 -1.30 -21.27
C THR A 35 -14.23 0.07 -21.91
N ASP A 36 -12.98 0.34 -22.30
CA ASP A 36 -12.56 1.55 -23.03
C ASP A 36 -13.19 1.67 -24.43
N LEU A 37 -14.15 0.82 -24.76
CA LEU A 37 -14.84 0.77 -26.06
C LEU A 37 -16.32 1.16 -25.96
N LEU A 38 -16.76 1.74 -24.83
CA LEU A 38 -18.14 2.20 -24.71
C LEU A 38 -18.33 3.52 -25.45
N SER A 39 -19.28 3.56 -26.37
CA SER A 39 -19.79 4.78 -26.96
C SER A 39 -20.39 5.68 -25.87
N GLU A 40 -20.43 6.99 -26.10
CA GLU A 40 -20.92 8.01 -25.13
C GLU A 40 -22.35 7.74 -24.59
N ASP A 41 -23.07 6.78 -25.18
CA ASP A 41 -24.47 6.43 -24.88
C ASP A 41 -24.65 5.13 -24.06
N GLU A 42 -23.58 4.43 -23.67
CA GLU A 42 -23.70 3.19 -22.89
C GLU A 42 -23.53 3.43 -21.39
N ASP A 43 -24.49 2.91 -20.61
CA ASP A 43 -24.47 2.94 -19.14
C ASP A 43 -23.17 2.34 -18.58
N ASP A 44 -22.55 3.06 -17.68
CA ASP A 44 -21.33 2.63 -16.99
C ASP A 44 -21.54 1.29 -16.26
N THR A 45 -20.99 0.21 -16.83
CA THR A 45 -21.28 -1.19 -16.45
C THR A 45 -20.52 -1.73 -15.25
N GLY A 46 -19.69 -0.92 -14.59
CA GLY A 46 -18.88 -1.38 -13.43
C GLY A 46 -19.71 -1.71 -12.18
N LEU A 47 -19.18 -2.58 -11.32
CA LEU A 47 -19.78 -2.91 -10.02
C LEU A 47 -19.71 -1.73 -9.06
N THR A 48 -20.77 -1.53 -8.27
CA THR A 48 -20.74 -0.58 -7.17
C THR A 48 -19.96 -1.14 -5.98
N VAL A 49 -19.49 -0.28 -5.09
CA VAL A 49 -18.81 -0.66 -3.85
C VAL A 49 -19.67 -1.63 -3.03
N ALA A 50 -20.96 -1.36 -2.90
CA ALA A 50 -21.87 -2.26 -2.19
C ALA A 50 -21.95 -3.64 -2.85
N GLN A 51 -21.95 -3.71 -4.17
CA GLN A 51 -21.96 -4.99 -4.90
C GLN A 51 -20.66 -5.76 -4.70
N VAL A 52 -19.49 -5.07 -4.74
CA VAL A 52 -18.19 -5.71 -4.50
C VAL A 52 -18.11 -6.26 -3.07
N ILE A 53 -18.52 -5.49 -2.05
CA ILE A 53 -18.52 -5.93 -0.66
C ILE A 53 -19.39 -7.18 -0.48
N GLN A 54 -20.54 -7.25 -1.16
CA GLN A 54 -21.54 -8.30 -0.99
C GLN A 54 -21.42 -9.44 -2.00
N MET A 55 -20.33 -9.54 -2.76
CA MET A 55 -20.14 -10.59 -3.77
C MET A 55 -20.28 -12.01 -3.18
N GLN A 56 -19.71 -12.23 -1.99
CA GLN A 56 -19.69 -13.55 -1.35
C GLN A 56 -20.80 -13.72 -0.31
N VAL A 57 -21.12 -12.67 0.44
CA VAL A 57 -22.11 -12.68 1.52
C VAL A 57 -23.06 -11.51 1.33
N LYS A 58 -24.33 -11.81 1.10
CA LYS A 58 -25.40 -10.82 0.94
C LYS A 58 -26.01 -10.51 2.31
N ASP A 59 -25.55 -9.43 2.94
CA ASP A 59 -26.06 -8.92 4.22
C ASP A 59 -25.96 -7.40 4.20
N ASN A 60 -27.05 -6.71 3.89
CA ASN A 60 -27.10 -5.27 3.74
C ASN A 60 -26.81 -4.54 5.06
N ASP A 61 -27.32 -5.04 6.17
CA ASP A 61 -27.16 -4.40 7.48
C ASP A 61 -25.70 -4.46 7.91
N ARG A 62 -25.07 -5.63 7.73
CA ARG A 62 -23.66 -5.80 8.02
C ARG A 62 -22.77 -5.01 7.07
N CYS A 63 -23.10 -4.96 5.77
CA CYS A 63 -22.39 -4.13 4.80
C CYS A 63 -22.40 -2.66 5.23
N LEU A 64 -23.58 -2.12 5.57
CA LEU A 64 -23.72 -0.75 6.01
C LEU A 64 -22.98 -0.47 7.33
N LEU A 65 -23.05 -1.42 8.30
CA LEU A 65 -22.34 -1.32 9.57
C LEU A 65 -20.82 -1.20 9.36
N LEU A 66 -20.26 -2.13 8.58
CA LEU A 66 -18.84 -2.15 8.28
C LEU A 66 -18.43 -0.92 7.45
N ALA A 67 -19.21 -0.53 6.44
CA ALA A 67 -18.93 0.65 5.64
C ALA A 67 -18.85 1.93 6.50
N LYS A 68 -19.75 2.10 7.46
CA LYS A 68 -19.71 3.21 8.43
C LYS A 68 -18.48 3.14 9.32
N GLN A 69 -18.16 1.96 9.85
CA GLN A 69 -16.99 1.75 10.70
C GLN A 69 -15.68 2.10 9.95
N PHE A 70 -15.64 1.82 8.66
CA PHE A 70 -14.49 2.11 7.80
C PHE A 70 -14.53 3.51 7.16
N GLY A 71 -15.58 4.29 7.40
CA GLY A 71 -15.76 5.64 6.86
C GLY A 71 -15.90 5.68 5.34
N ILE A 72 -16.55 4.68 4.75
CA ILE A 72 -16.81 4.59 3.30
C ILE A 72 -18.29 4.41 2.94
N ASP A 73 -19.18 4.62 3.88
CA ASP A 73 -20.62 4.49 3.67
C ASP A 73 -21.18 5.41 2.57
N ALA A 74 -20.62 6.61 2.43
CA ALA A 74 -20.94 7.53 1.32
C ALA A 74 -20.51 7.02 -0.07
N LEU A 75 -19.63 6.02 -0.12
CA LEU A 75 -19.10 5.47 -1.37
C LEU A 75 -19.85 4.23 -1.86
N LEU A 76 -20.81 3.69 -1.10
CA LEU A 76 -21.48 2.43 -1.40
C LEU A 76 -22.15 2.39 -2.78
N SER A 77 -22.68 3.50 -3.27
CA SER A 77 -23.28 3.63 -4.60
C SER A 77 -22.26 3.95 -5.72
N ARG A 78 -21.02 4.35 -5.35
CA ARG A 78 -19.99 4.70 -6.31
C ARG A 78 -19.45 3.43 -7.00
N ARG A 79 -19.03 3.55 -8.25
CA ARG A 79 -18.37 2.46 -8.98
C ARG A 79 -16.98 2.18 -8.41
N PHE A 80 -16.67 0.90 -8.20
CA PHE A 80 -15.39 0.46 -7.60
C PHE A 80 -14.17 0.97 -8.38
N LYS A 81 -14.25 0.99 -9.71
CA LYS A 81 -13.17 1.48 -10.61
C LYS A 81 -12.78 2.95 -10.39
N TYR A 82 -13.62 3.76 -9.76
CA TYR A 82 -13.34 5.17 -9.47
C TYR A 82 -12.81 5.43 -8.06
N LEU A 83 -12.48 4.38 -7.33
CA LEU A 83 -11.90 4.49 -5.99
C LEU A 83 -10.40 4.75 -6.04
N SER A 84 -9.91 5.49 -5.06
CA SER A 84 -8.47 5.53 -4.77
C SER A 84 -7.96 4.18 -4.27
N THR A 85 -6.65 3.96 -4.34
CA THR A 85 -6.03 2.72 -3.82
C THR A 85 -6.37 2.47 -2.36
N GLY A 86 -6.39 3.51 -1.52
CA GLY A 86 -6.76 3.40 -0.09
C GLY A 86 -8.23 3.03 0.12
N GLU A 87 -9.15 3.62 -0.67
CA GLU A 87 -10.58 3.29 -0.63
C GLU A 87 -10.83 1.86 -1.11
N SER A 88 -10.18 1.44 -2.21
CA SER A 88 -10.29 0.07 -2.73
C SER A 88 -9.82 -0.97 -1.70
N ARG A 89 -8.73 -0.69 -0.97
CA ARG A 89 -8.25 -1.56 0.13
C ARG A 89 -9.28 -1.70 1.24
N LYS A 90 -9.90 -0.60 1.66
CA LYS A 90 -10.97 -0.63 2.66
C LYS A 90 -12.15 -1.48 2.20
N VAL A 91 -12.59 -1.32 0.95
CA VAL A 91 -13.69 -2.10 0.35
C VAL A 91 -13.37 -3.59 0.39
N LEU A 92 -12.19 -4.01 -0.05
CA LEU A 92 -11.81 -5.42 -0.07
C LEU A 92 -11.62 -5.99 1.34
N LEU A 93 -11.12 -5.19 2.29
CA LEU A 93 -11.05 -5.62 3.68
C LEU A 93 -12.46 -5.82 4.28
N ILE A 94 -13.41 -4.92 3.99
CA ILE A 94 -14.81 -5.09 4.39
C ILE A 94 -15.42 -6.35 3.78
N GLN A 95 -15.17 -6.60 2.48
CA GLN A 95 -15.63 -7.82 1.79
C GLN A 95 -15.18 -9.08 2.54
N LEU A 96 -13.93 -9.14 2.99
CA LEU A 96 -13.41 -10.25 3.79
C LEU A 96 -14.08 -10.32 5.17
N LEU A 97 -14.29 -9.19 5.83
CA LEU A 97 -14.95 -9.13 7.15
C LEU A 97 -16.44 -9.50 7.10
N MET A 98 -17.08 -9.43 5.94
CA MET A 98 -18.45 -9.95 5.76
C MET A 98 -18.58 -11.42 6.18
N ASN A 99 -17.53 -12.22 5.99
CA ASN A 99 -17.48 -13.63 6.37
C ASN A 99 -17.34 -13.90 7.88
N LYS A 100 -17.29 -12.87 8.73
CA LYS A 100 -17.11 -12.98 10.19
C LYS A 100 -15.90 -13.85 10.54
N PRO A 101 -14.67 -13.48 10.11
CA PRO A 101 -13.48 -14.27 10.43
C PRO A 101 -13.24 -14.33 11.95
N ASP A 102 -12.63 -15.41 12.39
CA ASP A 102 -12.11 -15.56 13.76
C ASP A 102 -10.59 -15.37 13.82
N LEU A 103 -9.92 -15.38 12.67
CA LEU A 103 -8.51 -15.03 12.49
C LEU A 103 -8.33 -14.22 11.21
N LEU A 104 -7.66 -13.08 11.30
CA LEU A 104 -7.24 -12.25 10.18
C LEU A 104 -5.72 -12.22 10.09
N ILE A 105 -5.17 -12.73 9.00
CA ILE A 105 -3.74 -12.70 8.70
C ILE A 105 -3.53 -11.68 7.60
N LEU A 106 -2.71 -10.67 7.85
CA LEU A 106 -2.37 -9.62 6.89
C LEU A 106 -0.88 -9.65 6.62
N ASP A 107 -0.52 -9.80 5.35
CA ASP A 107 0.84 -9.85 4.88
C ASP A 107 1.15 -8.52 4.18
N GLU A 108 2.11 -7.75 4.74
CA GLU A 108 2.54 -6.42 4.31
C GLU A 108 1.38 -5.41 4.08
N PRO A 109 0.43 -5.27 5.03
CA PRO A 109 -0.77 -4.46 4.79
C PRO A 109 -0.47 -2.97 4.64
N PHE A 110 0.69 -2.49 5.08
CA PHE A 110 1.09 -1.08 5.03
C PHE A 110 1.90 -0.70 3.79
N ASP A 111 2.32 -1.67 2.98
CA ASP A 111 3.11 -1.40 1.79
C ASP A 111 2.37 -0.56 0.76
N GLY A 112 3.09 0.42 0.18
CA GLY A 112 2.53 1.35 -0.81
C GLY A 112 1.50 2.34 -0.26
N LEU A 113 1.26 2.38 1.06
CA LEU A 113 0.42 3.39 1.70
C LEU A 113 1.23 4.64 2.07
N ASP A 114 0.62 5.80 1.92
CA ASP A 114 1.11 7.05 2.50
C ASP A 114 0.88 7.10 4.03
N ILE A 115 1.43 8.10 4.69
CA ILE A 115 1.41 8.25 6.15
C ILE A 115 -0.03 8.27 6.70
N ASP A 116 -0.94 9.01 6.06
CA ASP A 116 -2.32 9.14 6.53
C ASP A 116 -3.11 7.85 6.34
N SER A 117 -2.90 7.17 5.21
CA SER A 117 -3.51 5.86 4.93
C SER A 117 -2.99 4.78 5.88
N ARG A 118 -1.70 4.79 6.24
CA ARG A 118 -1.12 3.88 7.25
C ARG A 118 -1.75 4.09 8.62
N ARG A 119 -1.86 5.34 9.05
CA ARG A 119 -2.50 5.69 10.32
C ARG A 119 -3.95 5.20 10.35
N THR A 120 -4.71 5.50 9.33
CA THR A 120 -6.12 5.08 9.21
C THR A 120 -6.27 3.55 9.26
N LEU A 121 -5.40 2.80 8.57
CA LEU A 121 -5.42 1.34 8.62
C LEU A 121 -5.05 0.81 10.02
N SER A 122 -4.05 1.40 10.67
CA SER A 122 -3.65 1.02 12.03
C SER A 122 -4.77 1.24 13.04
N GLU A 123 -5.45 2.39 13.00
CA GLU A 123 -6.61 2.69 13.84
C GLU A 123 -7.75 1.70 13.60
N LEU A 124 -7.99 1.35 12.35
CA LEU A 124 -8.99 0.37 11.97
C LEU A 124 -8.67 -1.02 12.53
N LEU A 125 -7.43 -1.50 12.36
CA LEU A 125 -7.01 -2.79 12.91
C LEU A 125 -7.11 -2.80 14.44
N SER A 126 -6.80 -1.67 15.08
CA SER A 126 -6.99 -1.49 16.53
C SER A 126 -8.46 -1.66 16.94
N SER A 127 -9.38 -1.08 16.17
CA SER A 127 -10.82 -1.22 16.45
C SER A 127 -11.31 -2.66 16.27
N LEU A 128 -10.80 -3.39 15.28
CA LEU A 128 -11.10 -4.81 15.09
C LEU A 128 -10.53 -5.67 16.22
N HIS A 129 -9.33 -5.37 16.70
CA HIS A 129 -8.75 -6.02 17.86
C HIS A 129 -9.61 -5.82 19.11
N GLN A 130 -10.12 -4.61 19.37
CA GLN A 130 -11.05 -4.33 20.47
C GLN A 130 -12.34 -5.16 20.38
N GLN A 131 -12.78 -5.53 19.19
CA GLN A 131 -13.90 -6.43 18.94
C GLN A 131 -13.53 -7.92 19.12
N LYS A 132 -12.34 -8.22 19.68
CA LYS A 132 -11.82 -9.57 19.96
C LYS A 132 -11.50 -10.39 18.70
N LEU A 133 -11.30 -9.75 17.54
CA LEU A 133 -10.76 -10.44 16.37
C LEU A 133 -9.26 -10.72 16.60
N THR A 134 -8.86 -11.97 16.41
CA THR A 134 -7.44 -12.33 16.42
C THR A 134 -6.78 -11.84 15.12
N ILE A 135 -5.70 -11.09 15.25
CA ILE A 135 -4.99 -10.50 14.12
C ILE A 135 -3.53 -10.96 14.16
N VAL A 136 -3.03 -11.42 13.02
CA VAL A 136 -1.62 -11.70 12.77
C VAL A 136 -1.15 -10.77 11.65
N LEU A 137 -0.09 -10.02 11.90
CA LEU A 137 0.55 -9.15 10.93
C LEU A 137 1.91 -9.73 10.56
N ILE A 138 2.20 -9.82 9.28
CA ILE A 138 3.53 -10.12 8.74
C ILE A 138 4.06 -8.79 8.21
N LEU A 139 5.21 -8.34 8.72
CA LEU A 139 5.74 -7.01 8.47
C LEU A 139 7.24 -7.07 8.25
N ASN A 140 7.76 -6.31 7.29
CA ASN A 140 9.18 -6.15 7.04
C ASN A 140 9.81 -4.97 7.81
N ARG A 141 8.99 -4.11 8.41
CA ARG A 141 9.47 -2.89 9.10
C ARG A 141 8.99 -2.83 10.53
N PHE A 142 9.90 -2.62 11.46
CA PHE A 142 9.57 -2.48 12.88
C PHE A 142 8.65 -1.26 13.16
N ASN A 143 8.84 -0.18 12.41
CA ASN A 143 8.04 1.05 12.57
C ASN A 143 6.57 0.90 12.15
N ASP A 144 6.24 -0.17 11.44
CA ASP A 144 4.87 -0.45 11.00
C ASP A 144 4.07 -1.29 12.02
N ILE A 145 4.69 -1.70 13.14
CA ILE A 145 4.03 -2.53 14.17
C ILE A 145 3.07 -1.67 14.99
N PRO A 146 1.74 -1.92 14.92
CA PRO A 146 0.77 -1.15 15.68
C PRO A 146 0.91 -1.35 17.21
N ASP A 147 0.46 -0.36 17.98
CA ASP A 147 0.58 -0.38 19.44
C ASP A 147 -0.21 -1.51 20.10
N PHE A 148 -1.33 -1.93 19.52
CA PHE A 148 -2.16 -3.01 20.07
C PHE A 148 -1.50 -4.39 19.95
N VAL A 149 -0.43 -4.56 19.17
CA VAL A 149 0.30 -5.82 19.03
C VAL A 149 1.05 -6.12 20.32
N GLN A 150 0.76 -7.27 20.93
CA GLN A 150 1.32 -7.67 22.23
C GLN A 150 2.49 -8.64 22.11
N ASN A 151 2.46 -9.51 21.09
CA ASN A 151 3.46 -10.55 20.88
C ASN A 151 4.12 -10.37 19.53
N ALA A 152 5.39 -10.73 19.43
CA ALA A 152 6.15 -10.70 18.18
C ALA A 152 6.93 -12.00 17.99
N GLY A 153 7.16 -12.35 16.74
CA GLY A 153 8.06 -13.42 16.31
C GLY A 153 9.01 -12.87 15.27
N LEU A 154 10.29 -13.17 15.38
CA LEU A 154 11.32 -12.70 14.48
C LEU A 154 11.81 -13.86 13.61
N LEU A 155 11.63 -13.70 12.30
CA LEU A 155 12.08 -14.64 11.28
C LEU A 155 13.35 -14.09 10.61
N ILE A 156 14.44 -14.86 10.66
CA ILE A 156 15.69 -14.55 9.96
C ILE A 156 16.17 -15.84 9.28
N ASP A 157 16.59 -15.76 8.04
CA ASP A 157 17.09 -16.90 7.26
C ASP A 157 16.16 -18.13 7.34
N CYS A 158 14.86 -17.91 7.17
CA CYS A 158 13.82 -18.95 7.24
C CYS A 158 13.70 -19.64 8.61
N LYS A 159 14.23 -19.06 9.67
CA LYS A 159 14.18 -19.61 11.05
C LYS A 159 13.49 -18.61 11.97
N LEU A 160 12.60 -19.12 12.85
CA LEU A 160 12.06 -18.33 13.95
C LEU A 160 13.12 -18.22 15.05
N VAL A 161 13.86 -17.11 15.05
CA VAL A 161 15.00 -16.90 15.96
C VAL A 161 14.60 -16.38 17.34
N ALA A 162 13.45 -15.71 17.43
CA ALA A 162 12.90 -15.23 18.69
C ALA A 162 11.37 -15.15 18.60
N GLN A 163 10.72 -15.36 19.75
CA GLN A 163 9.27 -15.17 19.91
C GLN A 163 8.93 -14.85 21.36
N GLY A 164 7.92 -14.00 21.58
CA GLY A 164 7.49 -13.63 22.93
C GLY A 164 6.76 -12.30 22.98
N LYS A 165 6.82 -11.62 24.11
CA LYS A 165 6.22 -10.28 24.24
C LYS A 165 6.96 -9.29 23.32
N LYS A 166 6.19 -8.41 22.68
CA LYS A 166 6.73 -7.36 21.79
C LYS A 166 7.86 -6.56 22.47
N SER A 167 7.66 -6.16 23.72
CA SER A 167 8.66 -5.40 24.50
C SER A 167 10.01 -6.11 24.62
N ASP A 168 10.00 -7.43 24.71
CA ASP A 168 11.19 -8.23 24.97
C ASP A 168 11.94 -8.53 23.65
N ILE A 169 11.16 -8.75 22.58
CA ILE A 169 11.68 -9.09 21.25
C ILE A 169 12.18 -7.86 20.49
N LEU A 170 11.52 -6.71 20.68
CA LEU A 170 11.84 -5.45 20.01
C LEU A 170 12.61 -4.49 20.93
N SER A 171 13.43 -5.02 21.85
CA SER A 171 14.33 -4.20 22.64
C SER A 171 15.38 -3.52 21.76
N ASP A 172 15.84 -2.34 22.16
CA ASP A 172 16.83 -1.55 21.41
C ASP A 172 18.10 -2.35 21.07
N SER A 173 18.49 -3.30 21.95
CA SER A 173 19.63 -4.18 21.72
C SER A 173 19.42 -5.17 20.57
N VAL A 174 18.20 -5.72 20.42
CA VAL A 174 17.88 -6.65 19.34
C VAL A 174 17.76 -5.90 18.01
N ILE A 175 17.08 -4.74 18.02
CA ILE A 175 16.99 -3.87 16.86
C ILE A 175 18.36 -3.41 16.39
N ALA A 176 19.24 -3.01 17.32
CA ALA A 176 20.61 -2.60 17.01
C ALA A 176 21.42 -3.76 16.40
N GLN A 177 21.31 -4.98 16.94
CA GLN A 177 21.98 -6.16 16.39
C GLN A 177 21.52 -6.49 14.98
N LEU A 178 20.21 -6.36 14.69
CA LEU A 178 19.64 -6.60 13.37
C LEU A 178 20.04 -5.50 12.38
N SER A 179 20.02 -4.25 12.81
CA SER A 179 20.49 -3.12 12.01
C SER A 179 21.98 -3.20 11.70
N HIS A 180 22.79 -3.77 12.58
CA HIS A 180 24.22 -3.99 12.34
C HIS A 180 24.49 -5.19 11.44
N SER A 181 23.64 -6.21 11.41
CA SER A 181 23.79 -7.33 10.45
C SER A 181 23.44 -6.92 9.00
N GLU A 182 22.66 -5.87 8.83
CA GLU A 182 22.40 -5.24 7.53
C GLU A 182 23.43 -4.13 7.20
N THR A 183 24.30 -3.76 8.13
CA THR A 183 25.35 -2.80 7.81
C THR A 183 26.35 -3.43 6.85
N LEU A 184 26.37 -2.92 5.74
CA LEU A 184 27.25 -2.72 4.58
C LEU A 184 28.76 -2.94 4.81
N GLU A 185 29.19 -3.70 5.83
CA GLU A 185 30.61 -3.93 6.14
C GLU A 185 31.40 -4.60 5.00
N ASN A 186 30.67 -5.09 3.98
CA ASN A 186 31.28 -5.72 2.82
C ASN A 186 30.72 -5.24 1.47
N LEU A 187 30.04 -4.09 1.42
CA LEU A 187 29.64 -3.52 0.13
C LEU A 187 30.90 -2.94 -0.54
N ILE A 188 31.62 -3.77 -1.25
CA ILE A 188 32.61 -3.31 -2.21
C ILE A 188 31.84 -2.61 -3.31
N LEU A 189 31.73 -1.30 -3.24
CA LEU A 189 31.20 -0.53 -4.37
C LEU A 189 32.03 -0.89 -5.59
N PRO A 190 31.39 -1.26 -6.72
CA PRO A 190 32.14 -1.48 -7.95
C PRO A 190 32.98 -0.22 -8.20
N ALA A 191 34.25 -0.44 -8.58
CA ALA A 191 35.11 0.66 -8.99
C ALA A 191 34.34 1.45 -10.05
N SER A 192 34.31 2.77 -9.92
CA SER A 192 33.72 3.63 -10.93
C SER A 192 34.36 3.27 -12.26
N ASP A 193 33.57 2.67 -13.17
CA ASP A 193 34.03 2.46 -14.53
C ASP A 193 34.35 3.83 -15.10
N SER A 194 35.64 4.06 -15.33
CA SER A 194 36.17 5.34 -15.83
C SER A 194 35.82 5.60 -17.29
N VAL A 195 34.87 4.85 -17.85
CA VAL A 195 34.69 4.81 -19.30
C VAL A 195 33.73 5.85 -19.84
N ASP A 196 32.79 6.34 -19.07
CA ASP A 196 31.94 7.43 -19.54
C ASP A 196 31.77 8.47 -18.43
N ALA A 197 32.63 9.47 -18.44
CA ALA A 197 32.34 10.69 -17.67
C ALA A 197 30.97 11.20 -18.12
N VAL A 198 29.96 11.01 -17.26
CA VAL A 198 28.65 11.63 -17.47
C VAL A 198 28.91 13.10 -17.79
N PRO A 199 28.45 13.63 -18.93
CA PRO A 199 28.71 15.01 -19.30
C PRO A 199 28.30 15.90 -18.13
N THR A 200 29.28 16.50 -17.45
CA THR A 200 28.98 17.42 -16.36
C THR A 200 28.37 18.67 -16.98
N LEU A 201 27.09 18.88 -16.72
CA LEU A 201 26.44 20.12 -17.14
C LEU A 201 27.15 21.29 -16.52
N PRO A 202 27.39 22.41 -17.30
CA PRO A 202 27.93 23.62 -16.76
C PRO A 202 27.14 24.04 -15.51
N PRO A 203 27.82 24.58 -14.46
CA PRO A 203 27.14 24.99 -13.23
C PRO A 203 26.03 26.03 -13.42
N THR A 204 26.03 26.68 -14.58
CA THR A 204 25.05 27.71 -14.98
C THR A 204 23.83 27.13 -15.67
N LEU A 205 23.84 25.85 -16.02
CA LEU A 205 22.74 25.21 -16.76
C LEU A 205 21.92 24.29 -15.82
N SER A 206 20.70 24.68 -15.53
CA SER A 206 19.78 23.87 -14.75
C SER A 206 19.29 22.67 -15.57
N PRO A 207 19.50 21.42 -15.12
CA PRO A 207 19.08 20.23 -15.85
C PRO A 207 17.56 20.09 -15.98
N ILE A 208 16.80 20.66 -15.06
CA ILE A 208 15.33 20.63 -15.10
C ILE A 208 14.82 22.03 -14.74
N ILE A 209 13.97 22.56 -15.62
CA ILE A 209 13.24 23.81 -15.36
C ILE A 209 11.79 23.60 -15.80
N LEU A 210 10.89 23.65 -14.84
CA LEU A 210 9.46 23.74 -15.07
C LEU A 210 9.00 25.16 -14.79
N LYS A 211 8.24 25.75 -15.70
CA LYS A 211 7.66 27.10 -15.55
C LYS A 211 6.18 27.01 -15.79
N ASP A 212 5.40 27.27 -14.75
CA ASP A 212 3.95 27.33 -14.80
C ASP A 212 3.30 26.05 -15.43
N GLY A 213 3.89 24.89 -15.12
CA GLY A 213 3.49 23.63 -15.71
C GLY A 213 2.12 23.15 -15.20
N VAL A 214 1.25 22.78 -16.13
CA VAL A 214 -0.06 22.19 -15.84
C VAL A 214 -0.15 20.84 -16.55
N VAL A 215 -0.58 19.80 -15.85
CA VAL A 215 -0.87 18.49 -16.44
C VAL A 215 -2.28 18.08 -16.06
N SER A 216 -3.07 17.70 -17.05
CA SER A 216 -4.46 17.28 -16.88
C SER A 216 -4.70 15.93 -17.55
N TYR A 217 -5.53 15.08 -16.93
CA TYR A 217 -6.04 13.85 -17.52
C TYR A 217 -7.58 13.95 -17.59
N ASN A 218 -8.15 13.76 -18.76
CA ASN A 218 -9.61 13.85 -18.97
C ASN A 218 -10.20 15.12 -18.33
N ASP A 219 -9.63 16.28 -18.67
CA ASP A 219 -10.00 17.61 -18.15
C ASP A 219 -9.88 17.79 -16.62
N LYS A 220 -9.29 16.83 -15.93
CA LYS A 220 -8.99 16.95 -14.48
C LYS A 220 -7.51 17.30 -14.32
N PRO A 221 -7.19 18.50 -13.84
CA PRO A 221 -5.81 18.88 -13.59
C PRO A 221 -5.23 18.07 -12.42
N VAL A 222 -4.03 17.51 -12.65
CA VAL A 222 -3.26 16.73 -11.67
C VAL A 222 -2.06 17.52 -11.15
N LEU A 223 -1.42 18.28 -12.04
CA LEU A 223 -0.41 19.26 -11.65
C LEU A 223 -0.91 20.67 -12.01
N HIS A 224 -0.81 21.59 -11.05
CA HIS A 224 -1.36 22.94 -11.17
C HIS A 224 -0.24 23.96 -11.06
N HIS A 225 0.00 24.70 -12.14
CA HIS A 225 0.91 25.86 -12.16
C HIS A 225 2.25 25.60 -11.45
N LEU A 226 2.85 24.42 -11.70
CA LEU A 226 4.08 24.00 -11.06
C LEU A 226 5.28 24.77 -11.64
N THR A 227 5.97 25.51 -10.78
CA THR A 227 7.23 26.15 -11.12
C THR A 227 8.32 25.52 -10.26
N TRP A 228 9.31 24.91 -10.89
CA TRP A 228 10.37 24.20 -10.20
C TRP A 228 11.66 24.20 -11.01
N GLU A 229 12.78 24.37 -10.34
CA GLU A 229 14.11 24.37 -10.94
C GLU A 229 15.04 23.44 -10.14
N VAL A 230 15.70 22.52 -10.85
CA VAL A 230 16.76 21.67 -10.28
C VAL A 230 18.09 22.16 -10.84
N LYS A 231 19.03 22.48 -9.96
CA LYS A 231 20.40 22.89 -10.32
C LYS A 231 21.35 21.69 -10.32
N PRO A 232 22.48 21.76 -11.03
CA PRO A 232 23.49 20.71 -10.99
C PRO A 232 23.90 20.39 -9.56
N GLN A 233 24.15 19.10 -9.27
CA GLN A 233 24.57 18.59 -7.97
C GLN A 233 23.56 18.76 -6.82
N GLN A 234 22.30 19.12 -7.11
CA GLN A 234 21.25 19.10 -6.12
C GLN A 234 20.60 17.70 -6.05
N HIS A 235 20.30 17.27 -4.83
CA HIS A 235 19.56 16.05 -4.54
C HIS A 235 18.19 16.44 -3.98
N TRP A 236 17.13 15.92 -4.58
CA TRP A 236 15.77 16.28 -4.22
C TRP A 236 15.00 15.06 -3.73
N GLN A 237 14.20 15.22 -2.70
CA GLN A 237 13.20 14.25 -2.27
C GLN A 237 11.81 14.89 -2.48
N ILE A 238 10.96 14.20 -3.23
CA ILE A 238 9.58 14.63 -3.49
C ILE A 238 8.66 13.84 -2.58
N LEU A 239 7.97 14.54 -1.69
CA LEU A 239 7.05 13.98 -0.71
C LEU A 239 5.62 14.42 -1.00
N GLY A 240 4.65 13.60 -0.64
CA GLY A 240 3.22 13.90 -0.76
C GLY A 240 2.35 12.66 -0.65
N PRO A 241 1.04 12.81 -0.38
CA PRO A 241 0.11 11.71 -0.30
C PRO A 241 -0.04 10.95 -1.64
N ASN A 242 -0.67 9.77 -1.60
CA ASN A 242 -1.01 9.04 -2.81
C ASN A 242 -2.01 9.88 -3.64
N GLY A 243 -1.82 9.90 -4.97
CA GLY A 243 -2.62 10.75 -5.85
C GLY A 243 -2.15 12.22 -5.95
N ALA A 244 -1.12 12.66 -5.23
CA ALA A 244 -0.60 14.03 -5.30
C ALA A 244 0.15 14.39 -6.60
N GLY A 245 0.20 13.49 -7.58
CA GLY A 245 0.85 13.75 -8.87
C GLY A 245 2.36 13.46 -8.90
N LYS A 246 2.95 12.77 -7.89
CA LYS A 246 4.39 12.45 -7.85
C LYS A 246 4.86 11.67 -9.09
N SER A 247 4.14 10.62 -9.46
CA SER A 247 4.44 9.81 -10.66
C SER A 247 4.25 10.60 -11.94
N THR A 248 3.23 11.45 -12.00
CA THR A 248 2.98 12.36 -13.13
C THR A 248 4.14 13.34 -13.31
N LEU A 249 4.66 13.89 -12.20
CA LEU A 249 5.83 14.77 -12.25
C LEU A 249 7.06 14.02 -12.73
N LEU A 250 7.27 12.77 -12.28
CA LEU A 250 8.38 11.94 -12.74
C LEU A 250 8.27 11.64 -14.23
N SER A 251 7.11 11.20 -14.71
CA SER A 251 6.87 10.92 -16.15
C SER A 251 7.09 12.16 -17.01
N LEU A 252 6.73 13.35 -16.51
CA LEU A 252 6.98 14.61 -17.21
C LEU A 252 8.49 14.89 -17.36
N ILE A 253 9.29 14.58 -16.34
CA ILE A 253 10.74 14.79 -16.35
C ILE A 253 11.45 13.79 -17.27
N THR A 254 11.02 12.51 -17.26
CA THR A 254 11.63 11.44 -18.07
C THR A 254 11.18 11.47 -19.52
N GLY A 255 10.13 12.23 -19.85
CA GLY A 255 9.53 12.26 -21.17
C GLY A 255 8.61 11.07 -21.47
N ASP A 256 8.30 10.25 -20.47
CA ASP A 256 7.40 9.09 -20.58
C ASP A 256 5.92 9.47 -20.47
N HIS A 257 5.62 10.77 -20.52
CA HIS A 257 4.24 11.24 -20.43
C HIS A 257 3.52 10.93 -21.73
N PRO A 258 2.41 10.15 -21.74
CA PRO A 258 1.59 9.97 -22.91
C PRO A 258 1.01 11.34 -23.30
N GLN A 259 1.25 11.73 -24.55
CA GLN A 259 0.70 12.95 -25.14
C GLN A 259 -0.78 12.79 -25.42
#